data_37a285153d23af6de2e4bf69ef61a336
#
_entry.id   37a285153d23af6de2e4bf69ef61a336
#
_cell.length_a   1.000
_cell.length_b   1.000
_cell.length_c   1.000
_cell.angle_alpha   90.00
_cell.angle_beta   90.00
_cell.angle_gamma   90.00
#
_symmetry.space_group_name_H-M   'P 1'
#
loop_
_entity.id
_entity.type
_entity.pdbx_description
1 polymer ?
#
loop_
_entity_poly.entity_id
_entity_poly.type
_entity_poly.pdbx_seq_one_letter_code
_entity_poly.pdbx_strand_id
1 'polypeptide(L)'
;MGNHLSYKIIEKDGVLPMARTQEELLLSVADVLLIDNKAGVEYASATLASHNISQSVDSSEIRAGRKNAVICTLESNKTITVEVEDVHANRDWIAIAMDAELAEKTNFDARHLPVKLVVSDSLTVTLPKEPKNPAEVKFFDAQRQEVTATPGTGAEFTLTGVQKGDVVETSSFVHVVPAADVMEIGGEGQGRSFSMFLEETVMNNDMEVIATKTTFFPRVVPDSSFTMEGTSELAEQNMTYTFTVVQADGYEYLGQIYYTPEV
;
A
#
# COMPACT_ATOMS: atom_id res chain seq x y z
N MET A 1 -3.66 45.77 -25.34
CA MET A 1 -2.44 46.40 -24.79
C MET A 1 -2.05 45.57 -23.58
N GLY A 2 -1.19 44.63 -23.77
CA GLY A 2 -0.71 43.72 -22.72
C GLY A 2 0.61 44.22 -22.17
N ASN A 3 0.67 44.49 -20.90
CA ASN A 3 1.88 44.86 -20.18
C ASN A 3 2.76 43.61 -19.99
N HIS A 4 3.80 43.50 -20.78
CA HIS A 4 4.94 42.61 -20.51
C HIS A 4 5.74 43.20 -19.34
N LEU A 5 5.71 42.55 -18.18
CA LEU A 5 6.66 42.77 -17.11
C LEU A 5 7.97 42.07 -17.45
N SER A 6 8.95 42.81 -17.94
CA SER A 6 10.30 42.32 -18.14
C SER A 6 11.02 42.34 -16.79
N TYR A 7 11.32 41.16 -16.25
CA TYR A 7 12.25 41.03 -15.12
C TYR A 7 13.71 41.13 -15.61
N LYS A 8 14.45 42.10 -15.10
CA LYS A 8 15.86 42.28 -15.35
C LYS A 8 16.65 41.35 -14.44
N ILE A 9 17.20 40.27 -15.02
CA ILE A 9 18.04 39.31 -14.31
C ILE A 9 19.48 39.91 -14.24
N ILE A 10 20.02 40.00 -13.04
CA ILE A 10 21.40 40.44 -12.78
C ILE A 10 22.28 39.22 -12.99
N GLU A 11 23.16 39.30 -14.01
CA GLU A 11 24.21 38.31 -14.27
C GLU A 11 25.22 38.28 -13.11
N LYS A 12 25.40 37.10 -12.52
CA LYS A 12 26.60 36.71 -11.78
C LYS A 12 27.04 35.38 -12.33
N ASP A 13 28.24 35.40 -12.93
CA ASP A 13 29.01 34.25 -13.39
C ASP A 13 28.43 33.46 -14.61
N GLY A 14 28.53 34.05 -15.80
CA GLY A 14 28.86 33.38 -17.07
C GLY A 14 28.03 32.17 -17.56
N VAL A 15 26.99 31.76 -16.85
CA VAL A 15 26.04 30.72 -17.29
C VAL A 15 24.77 31.41 -17.77
N LEU A 16 24.54 31.41 -19.08
CA LEU A 16 23.25 31.86 -19.63
C LEU A 16 22.12 31.08 -18.96
N PRO A 17 21.13 31.74 -18.35
CA PRO A 17 19.96 31.04 -17.90
C PRO A 17 19.27 30.44 -19.15
N MET A 18 19.09 29.14 -19.19
CA MET A 18 18.22 28.51 -20.18
C MET A 18 16.89 29.23 -20.15
N ALA A 19 16.50 29.84 -21.27
CA ALA A 19 15.17 30.38 -21.46
C ALA A 19 14.19 29.17 -21.39
N ARG A 20 13.56 28.97 -20.26
CA ARG A 20 12.49 27.96 -20.11
C ARG A 20 11.26 28.45 -20.85
N THR A 21 11.19 28.19 -22.14
CA THR A 21 10.03 28.49 -22.98
C THR A 21 9.40 27.24 -23.57
N GLN A 22 9.84 26.05 -23.14
CA GLN A 22 9.15 24.81 -23.52
C GLN A 22 8.04 24.53 -22.51
N GLU A 23 6.84 24.36 -23.00
CA GLU A 23 5.74 23.80 -22.23
C GLU A 23 6.08 22.34 -21.95
N GLU A 24 6.24 22.01 -20.66
CA GLU A 24 6.55 20.67 -20.18
C GLU A 24 5.23 19.93 -19.95
N LEU A 25 5.10 18.74 -20.53
CA LEU A 25 3.97 17.84 -20.29
C LEU A 25 4.42 16.73 -19.34
N LEU A 26 3.76 16.64 -18.19
CA LEU A 26 3.89 15.51 -17.29
C LEU A 26 2.86 14.46 -17.72
N LEU A 27 3.29 13.43 -18.42
CA LEU A 27 2.39 12.44 -19.06
C LEU A 27 2.44 11.06 -18.42
N SER A 28 3.31 10.84 -17.46
CA SER A 28 3.42 9.53 -16.79
C SER A 28 2.99 9.58 -15.33
N VAL A 29 2.49 8.46 -14.86
CA VAL A 29 2.41 8.18 -13.43
C VAL A 29 3.83 7.94 -12.95
N ALA A 30 4.18 8.38 -11.74
CA ALA A 30 5.51 8.20 -11.19
C ALA A 30 5.80 6.73 -10.89
N ASP A 31 7.03 6.30 -11.15
CA ASP A 31 7.60 5.16 -10.46
C ASP A 31 7.99 5.59 -9.03
N VAL A 32 7.76 4.72 -8.06
CA VAL A 32 8.05 5.03 -6.66
C VAL A 32 9.06 4.07 -6.06
N LEU A 33 10.00 4.63 -5.31
CA LEU A 33 10.96 3.89 -4.50
C LEU A 33 10.89 4.39 -3.06
N LEU A 34 10.66 3.46 -2.12
CA LEU A 34 10.78 3.68 -0.68
C LEU A 34 12.04 2.98 -0.17
N ILE A 35 12.80 3.65 0.66
CA ILE A 35 13.97 3.10 1.36
C ILE A 35 13.72 3.20 2.85
N ASP A 36 13.67 2.07 3.56
CA ASP A 36 13.52 2.06 5.03
C ASP A 36 14.73 2.73 5.68
N ASN A 37 14.50 3.82 6.41
CA ASN A 37 15.57 4.63 6.99
C ASN A 37 16.36 3.90 8.10
N LYS A 38 15.81 2.83 8.65
CA LYS A 38 16.45 2.03 9.71
C LYS A 38 17.09 0.76 9.17
N ALA A 39 16.38 0.03 8.30
CA ALA A 39 16.83 -1.25 7.78
C ALA A 39 17.61 -1.13 6.46
N GLY A 40 17.47 -0.02 5.73
CA GLY A 40 18.08 0.17 4.40
C GLY A 40 17.48 -0.73 3.33
N VAL A 41 16.29 -1.29 3.57
CA VAL A 41 15.59 -2.14 2.59
C VAL A 41 14.84 -1.25 1.61
N GLU A 42 14.92 -1.61 0.33
CA GLU A 42 14.27 -0.89 -0.78
C GLU A 42 12.96 -1.57 -1.19
N TYR A 43 11.92 -0.77 -1.40
CA TYR A 43 10.60 -1.19 -1.85
C TYR A 43 10.22 -0.34 -3.06
N ALA A 44 10.18 -0.94 -4.25
CA ALA A 44 9.84 -0.24 -5.48
C ALA A 44 8.47 -0.68 -6.01
N SER A 45 7.74 0.26 -6.63
CA SER A 45 6.58 -0.02 -7.47
C SER A 45 6.64 0.80 -8.75
N ALA A 46 6.45 0.12 -9.87
CA ALA A 46 6.32 0.69 -11.22
C ALA A 46 4.92 0.45 -11.80
N THR A 47 3.94 0.12 -10.95
CA THR A 47 2.57 -0.25 -11.37
C THR A 47 1.53 0.70 -10.78
N LEU A 48 1.93 1.93 -10.45
CA LEU A 48 1.01 2.92 -9.93
C LEU A 48 -0.06 3.28 -10.97
N ALA A 49 -1.31 3.37 -10.51
CA ALA A 49 -2.40 3.93 -11.29
C ALA A 49 -2.40 5.46 -11.22
N SER A 50 -2.07 5.99 -10.04
CA SER A 50 -1.99 7.43 -9.80
C SER A 50 -1.08 7.77 -8.63
N HIS A 51 -0.64 9.02 -8.57
CA HIS A 51 0.00 9.59 -7.38
C HIS A 51 -0.49 11.03 -7.19
N ASN A 52 -0.48 11.48 -5.95
CA ASN A 52 -0.86 12.85 -5.59
C ASN A 52 0.05 13.37 -4.48
N ILE A 53 0.55 14.58 -4.66
CA ILE A 53 1.32 15.29 -3.63
C ILE A 53 0.51 16.53 -3.25
N SER A 54 0.00 16.55 -2.03
CA SER A 54 -0.76 17.67 -1.49
C SER A 54 0.01 18.41 -0.40
N GLN A 55 -0.15 19.73 -0.36
CA GLN A 55 0.43 20.56 0.67
C GLN A 55 -0.65 21.39 1.33
N SER A 56 -0.71 21.36 2.65
CA SER A 56 -1.53 22.24 3.46
C SER A 56 -0.67 23.09 4.40
N VAL A 57 -1.15 24.31 4.70
CA VAL A 57 -0.50 25.23 5.62
C VAL A 57 -1.57 25.86 6.49
N ASP A 58 -1.39 25.81 7.79
CA ASP A 58 -2.26 26.54 8.71
C ASP A 58 -1.91 28.01 8.66
N SER A 59 -2.94 28.86 8.51
CA SER A 59 -2.73 30.31 8.52
C SER A 59 -3.56 30.94 9.62
N SER A 60 -2.95 31.89 10.34
CA SER A 60 -3.65 32.73 11.32
C SER A 60 -3.47 34.19 10.98
N GLU A 61 -4.56 34.95 11.02
CA GLU A 61 -4.54 36.39 10.75
C GLU A 61 -4.42 37.18 12.03
N ILE A 62 -3.43 38.06 12.08
CA ILE A 62 -3.36 39.11 13.13
C ILE A 62 -4.12 40.32 12.64
N ARG A 63 -5.14 40.68 13.38
CA ARG A 63 -6.01 41.83 13.08
C ARG A 63 -5.87 42.89 14.16
N ALA A 64 -5.85 44.19 13.78
CA ALA A 64 -5.87 45.28 14.73
C ALA A 64 -6.47 46.57 14.14
N GLY A 65 -6.65 47.56 15.02
CA GLY A 65 -7.22 48.86 14.71
C GLY A 65 -8.76 48.90 14.72
N ARG A 66 -9.32 50.10 14.61
CA ARG A 66 -10.79 50.32 14.70
C ARG A 66 -11.59 49.59 13.62
N LYS A 67 -11.01 49.27 12.50
CA LYS A 67 -11.62 48.54 11.37
C LYS A 67 -11.36 47.04 11.39
N ASN A 68 -10.68 46.53 12.43
CA ASN A 68 -10.31 45.10 12.54
C ASN A 68 -9.64 44.59 11.26
N ALA A 69 -8.74 45.41 10.66
CA ALA A 69 -8.06 45.07 9.43
C ALA A 69 -6.99 44.01 9.69
N VAL A 70 -6.78 43.10 8.74
CA VAL A 70 -5.65 42.14 8.76
C VAL A 70 -4.36 42.92 8.63
N ILE A 71 -3.48 42.82 9.62
CA ILE A 71 -2.14 43.43 9.61
C ILE A 71 -1.13 42.49 9.01
N CYS A 72 -1.18 41.20 9.39
CA CYS A 72 -0.36 40.16 8.79
C CYS A 72 -1.04 38.79 8.91
N THR A 73 -0.64 37.88 8.05
CA THR A 73 -0.98 36.46 8.11
C THR A 73 0.26 35.69 8.52
N LEU A 74 0.14 34.90 9.57
CA LEU A 74 1.19 33.98 10.00
C LEU A 74 0.87 32.59 9.47
N GLU A 75 1.80 32.02 8.74
CA GLU A 75 1.74 30.65 8.28
C GLU A 75 2.46 29.74 9.27
N SER A 76 1.86 28.62 9.61
CA SER A 76 2.43 27.60 10.50
C SER A 76 2.00 26.22 10.06
N ASN A 77 2.67 25.18 10.59
CA ASN A 77 2.27 23.78 10.40
C ASN A 77 2.11 23.37 8.93
N LYS A 78 3.18 23.56 8.15
CA LYS A 78 3.20 23.06 6.78
C LYS A 78 3.19 21.53 6.81
N THR A 79 2.15 20.91 6.24
CA THR A 79 2.01 19.47 6.09
C THR A 79 2.03 19.12 4.61
N ILE A 80 2.84 18.14 4.24
CA ILE A 80 2.87 17.55 2.90
C ILE A 80 2.43 16.10 3.03
N THR A 81 1.45 15.72 2.22
CA THR A 81 0.94 14.35 2.14
C THR A 81 1.17 13.82 0.73
N VAL A 82 1.67 12.59 0.64
CA VAL A 82 1.86 11.87 -0.61
C VAL A 82 0.94 10.68 -0.61
N GLU A 83 0.08 10.61 -1.62
CA GLU A 83 -0.80 9.47 -1.87
C GLU A 83 -0.32 8.76 -3.13
N VAL A 84 -0.20 7.45 -3.08
CA VAL A 84 0.12 6.59 -4.22
C VAL A 84 -0.92 5.49 -4.31
N GLU A 85 -1.43 5.27 -5.51
CA GLU A 85 -2.45 4.27 -5.80
C GLU A 85 -1.84 3.22 -6.72
N ASP A 86 -1.80 1.96 -6.28
CA ASP A 86 -1.25 0.84 -7.02
C ASP A 86 -2.37 -0.12 -7.44
N VAL A 87 -2.33 -0.59 -8.68
CA VAL A 87 -3.26 -1.61 -9.21
C VAL A 87 -2.94 -3.01 -8.69
N HIS A 88 -1.76 -3.21 -8.12
CA HIS A 88 -1.33 -4.48 -7.58
C HIS A 88 -1.25 -4.44 -6.06
N ALA A 89 -1.91 -5.42 -5.41
CA ALA A 89 -1.76 -5.62 -3.98
C ALA A 89 -0.39 -6.23 -3.67
N ASN A 90 0.60 -5.40 -3.36
CA ASN A 90 1.92 -5.83 -2.93
C ASN A 90 1.92 -6.04 -1.41
N ARG A 91 2.33 -7.24 -0.94
CA ARG A 91 2.34 -7.61 0.48
C ARG A 91 3.25 -6.71 1.31
N ASP A 92 4.41 -6.32 0.76
CA ASP A 92 5.36 -5.45 1.46
C ASP A 92 4.77 -4.05 1.68
N TRP A 93 4.10 -3.50 0.66
CA TRP A 93 3.43 -2.21 0.75
C TRP A 93 2.25 -2.23 1.73
N ILE A 94 1.48 -3.33 1.74
CA ILE A 94 0.42 -3.53 2.73
C ILE A 94 1.01 -3.58 4.15
N ALA A 95 2.13 -4.30 4.33
CA ALA A 95 2.81 -4.37 5.63
C ALA A 95 3.33 -2.99 6.07
N ILE A 96 3.87 -2.18 5.14
CA ILE A 96 4.29 -0.80 5.40
C ILE A 96 3.09 0.05 5.85
N ALA A 97 1.97 0.01 5.10
CA ALA A 97 0.78 0.81 5.40
C ALA A 97 0.11 0.42 6.72
N MET A 98 0.18 -0.85 7.10
CA MET A 98 -0.36 -1.34 8.36
C MET A 98 0.64 -1.25 9.53
N ASP A 99 1.83 -0.67 9.30
CA ASP A 99 2.96 -0.66 10.23
C ASP A 99 3.23 -2.05 10.83
N ALA A 100 3.14 -3.07 9.98
CA ALA A 100 3.26 -4.48 10.33
C ALA A 100 4.60 -5.06 9.89
N GLU A 101 5.01 -6.15 10.53
CA GLU A 101 6.18 -6.92 10.14
C GLU A 101 5.74 -8.11 9.26
N LEU A 102 6.33 -8.22 8.07
CA LEU A 102 6.15 -9.37 7.20
C LEU A 102 7.32 -10.34 7.40
N ALA A 103 7.02 -11.55 7.84
CA ALA A 103 8.02 -12.57 8.08
C ALA A 103 7.61 -13.93 7.48
N GLU A 104 8.56 -14.65 6.91
CA GLU A 104 8.35 -16.03 6.50
C GLU A 104 8.38 -16.93 7.75
N LYS A 105 7.30 -17.68 7.98
CA LYS A 105 7.20 -18.66 9.06
C LYS A 105 7.14 -20.08 8.51
N THR A 106 7.94 -20.96 9.07
CA THR A 106 7.93 -22.40 8.74
C THR A 106 7.00 -23.16 9.68
N ASN A 107 6.34 -24.18 9.16
CA ASN A 107 5.37 -25.00 9.91
C ASN A 107 4.27 -24.16 10.59
N PHE A 108 3.72 -23.21 9.82
CA PHE A 108 2.70 -22.29 10.31
C PHE A 108 1.34 -22.98 10.42
N ASP A 109 0.67 -22.80 11.57
CA ASP A 109 -0.67 -23.31 11.83
C ASP A 109 -1.72 -22.41 11.17
N ALA A 110 -2.13 -22.76 9.96
CA ALA A 110 -3.17 -22.03 9.24
C ALA A 110 -4.55 -22.63 9.51
N ARG A 111 -5.59 -21.77 9.58
CA ARG A 111 -6.98 -22.22 9.76
C ARG A 111 -7.68 -22.30 8.39
N HIS A 112 -8.18 -23.49 8.07
CA HIS A 112 -9.05 -23.70 6.91
C HIS A 112 -10.49 -23.35 7.29
N LEU A 113 -11.18 -22.61 6.42
CA LEU A 113 -12.60 -22.30 6.58
C LEU A 113 -13.46 -23.54 6.35
N PRO A 114 -14.72 -23.55 6.84
CA PRO A 114 -15.67 -24.62 6.55
C PRO A 114 -15.80 -24.85 5.04
N VAL A 115 -15.83 -26.12 4.63
CA VAL A 115 -15.96 -26.53 3.24
C VAL A 115 -17.06 -27.56 3.06
N LYS A 116 -17.80 -27.45 1.95
CA LYS A 116 -18.81 -28.42 1.57
C LYS A 116 -18.19 -29.54 0.73
N LEU A 117 -18.44 -30.78 1.11
CA LEU A 117 -17.90 -31.97 0.49
C LEU A 117 -19.03 -32.91 0.11
N VAL A 118 -18.84 -33.64 -1.00
CA VAL A 118 -19.81 -34.66 -1.44
C VAL A 118 -19.32 -36.03 -0.98
N VAL A 119 -20.21 -36.79 -0.35
CA VAL A 119 -19.92 -38.14 0.17
C VAL A 119 -19.73 -39.11 -1.00
N SER A 120 -18.62 -39.86 -0.97
CA SER A 120 -18.26 -40.85 -1.98
C SER A 120 -19.06 -42.14 -1.90
N ASP A 121 -18.80 -43.07 -2.84
CA ASP A 121 -19.41 -44.43 -2.84
C ASP A 121 -19.05 -45.25 -1.59
N SER A 122 -17.85 -45.04 -1.05
CA SER A 122 -17.35 -45.70 0.16
C SER A 122 -17.71 -44.99 1.46
N LEU A 123 -18.64 -44.03 1.39
CA LEU A 123 -19.09 -43.21 2.51
C LEU A 123 -17.88 -42.39 3.12
N THR A 124 -16.94 -42.04 2.28
CA THR A 124 -15.78 -41.23 2.68
C THR A 124 -15.85 -39.83 2.08
N VAL A 125 -15.15 -38.89 2.73
CA VAL A 125 -14.87 -37.56 2.23
C VAL A 125 -13.38 -37.26 2.40
N THR A 126 -12.82 -36.47 1.48
CA THR A 126 -11.43 -36.05 1.55
C THR A 126 -11.38 -34.54 1.72
N LEU A 127 -10.72 -34.08 2.78
CA LEU A 127 -10.49 -32.66 3.01
C LEU A 127 -9.49 -32.10 1.99
N PRO A 128 -9.57 -30.82 1.64
CA PRO A 128 -8.61 -30.19 0.72
C PRO A 128 -7.20 -30.06 1.32
N LYS A 129 -7.09 -30.15 2.64
CA LYS A 129 -5.82 -30.14 3.39
C LYS A 129 -5.86 -31.14 4.53
N GLU A 130 -4.72 -31.73 4.86
CA GLU A 130 -4.60 -32.62 6.00
C GLU A 130 -4.71 -31.82 7.31
N PRO A 131 -5.66 -32.15 8.19
CA PRO A 131 -5.82 -31.44 9.46
C PRO A 131 -4.69 -31.80 10.43
N LYS A 132 -4.16 -30.80 11.15
CA LYS A 132 -3.17 -31.00 12.21
C LYS A 132 -3.69 -31.94 13.31
N ASN A 133 -4.98 -31.84 13.62
CA ASN A 133 -5.64 -32.66 14.63
C ASN A 133 -6.95 -33.24 14.06
N PRO A 134 -6.90 -34.43 13.42
CA PRO A 134 -8.10 -35.00 12.78
C PRO A 134 -9.28 -35.20 13.73
N ALA A 135 -9.05 -35.45 15.02
CA ALA A 135 -10.10 -35.66 16.00
C ALA A 135 -10.97 -34.43 16.29
N GLU A 136 -10.47 -33.23 15.95
CA GLU A 136 -11.20 -31.97 16.19
C GLU A 136 -12.09 -31.56 15.01
N VAL A 137 -11.96 -32.24 13.86
CA VAL A 137 -12.75 -31.92 12.69
C VAL A 137 -14.16 -32.50 12.84
N LYS A 138 -15.16 -31.64 12.76
CA LYS A 138 -16.56 -32.01 12.81
C LYS A 138 -17.20 -31.87 11.45
N PHE A 139 -18.19 -32.72 11.19
CA PHE A 139 -18.98 -32.71 9.95
C PHE A 139 -20.44 -32.50 10.30
N PHE A 140 -21.15 -31.77 9.45
CA PHE A 140 -22.54 -31.43 9.62
C PHE A 140 -23.28 -31.74 8.31
N ASP A 141 -24.49 -32.30 8.44
CA ASP A 141 -25.39 -32.53 7.31
C ASP A 141 -26.08 -31.22 6.85
N ALA A 142 -26.96 -31.35 5.85
CA ALA A 142 -27.76 -30.23 5.32
C ALA A 142 -28.70 -29.60 6.37
N GLN A 143 -29.05 -30.32 7.41
CA GLN A 143 -29.87 -29.87 8.54
C GLN A 143 -29.03 -29.35 9.72
N ARG A 144 -27.72 -29.22 9.53
CA ARG A 144 -26.74 -28.84 10.55
C ARG A 144 -26.67 -29.78 11.77
N GLN A 145 -27.04 -31.07 11.55
CA GLN A 145 -26.82 -32.09 12.55
C GLN A 145 -25.38 -32.63 12.43
N GLU A 146 -24.74 -32.87 13.57
CA GLU A 146 -23.37 -33.41 13.59
C GLU A 146 -23.38 -34.86 13.07
N VAL A 147 -22.57 -35.14 12.06
CA VAL A 147 -22.38 -36.47 11.46
C VAL A 147 -21.17 -37.11 12.10
N THR A 148 -21.35 -38.38 12.52
CA THR A 148 -20.24 -39.15 13.09
C THR A 148 -19.19 -39.44 12.03
N ALA A 149 -17.95 -39.02 12.28
CA ALA A 149 -16.80 -39.18 11.38
C ALA A 149 -15.67 -39.93 12.07
N THR A 150 -15.06 -40.86 11.36
CA THR A 150 -13.85 -41.58 11.80
C THR A 150 -12.70 -41.16 10.92
N PRO A 151 -11.61 -40.59 11.50
CA PRO A 151 -10.41 -40.24 10.75
C PRO A 151 -9.80 -41.47 10.06
N GLY A 152 -9.45 -41.32 8.77
CA GLY A 152 -8.68 -42.27 8.00
C GLY A 152 -7.23 -41.90 7.92
N THR A 153 -6.57 -42.16 6.76
CA THR A 153 -5.20 -41.75 6.49
C THR A 153 -5.16 -40.35 5.91
N GLY A 154 -4.34 -39.48 6.47
CA GLY A 154 -4.15 -38.12 5.96
C GLY A 154 -5.43 -37.26 6.09
N ALA A 155 -5.96 -36.84 4.95
CA ALA A 155 -7.14 -35.95 4.88
C ALA A 155 -8.46 -36.71 4.70
N GLU A 156 -8.46 -38.04 4.74
CA GLU A 156 -9.67 -38.87 4.50
C GLU A 156 -10.43 -39.13 5.80
N PHE A 157 -11.79 -39.10 5.70
CA PHE A 157 -12.70 -39.40 6.80
C PHE A 157 -13.80 -40.31 6.34
N THR A 158 -14.12 -41.35 7.12
CA THR A 158 -15.29 -42.22 6.92
C THR A 158 -16.44 -41.66 7.73
N LEU A 159 -17.58 -41.46 7.08
CA LEU A 159 -18.79 -40.92 7.70
C LEU A 159 -19.80 -42.00 7.97
N THR A 160 -20.56 -41.85 9.05
CA THR A 160 -21.62 -42.79 9.44
C THR A 160 -22.96 -42.06 9.48
N GLY A 161 -24.04 -42.72 8.94
CA GLY A 161 -25.39 -42.15 8.93
C GLY A 161 -25.68 -41.25 7.73
N VAL A 162 -24.81 -41.25 6.72
CA VAL A 162 -24.95 -40.51 5.45
C VAL A 162 -25.08 -41.49 4.27
N GLN A 163 -25.50 -40.98 3.11
CA GLN A 163 -25.57 -41.72 1.87
C GLN A 163 -24.63 -41.15 0.81
N LYS A 164 -24.29 -41.97 -0.19
CA LYS A 164 -23.57 -41.49 -1.37
C LYS A 164 -24.27 -40.28 -1.99
N GLY A 165 -23.51 -39.25 -2.30
CA GLY A 165 -24.01 -38.02 -2.93
C GLY A 165 -24.53 -36.98 -1.95
N ASP A 166 -24.67 -37.33 -0.66
CA ASP A 166 -25.00 -36.33 0.35
C ASP A 166 -23.91 -35.25 0.41
N VAL A 167 -24.34 -34.03 0.73
CA VAL A 167 -23.44 -32.90 0.94
C VAL A 167 -23.26 -32.68 2.43
N VAL A 168 -22.05 -32.75 2.90
CA VAL A 168 -21.68 -32.44 4.29
C VAL A 168 -20.78 -31.19 4.34
N GLU A 169 -20.90 -30.43 5.41
CA GLU A 169 -20.10 -29.26 5.66
C GLU A 169 -19.16 -29.51 6.85
N THR A 170 -17.88 -29.12 6.72
CA THR A 170 -16.92 -29.28 7.82
C THR A 170 -17.00 -28.11 8.80
N SER A 171 -16.55 -28.33 10.06
CA SER A 171 -16.09 -27.20 10.89
C SER A 171 -14.82 -26.59 10.30
N SER A 172 -14.44 -25.37 10.77
CA SER A 172 -13.09 -24.90 10.49
C SER A 172 -12.06 -25.78 11.21
N PHE A 173 -10.91 -26.01 10.59
CA PHE A 173 -9.84 -26.83 11.16
C PHE A 173 -8.49 -26.20 10.93
N VAL A 174 -7.49 -26.59 11.75
CA VAL A 174 -6.10 -26.14 11.63
C VAL A 174 -5.34 -27.16 10.78
N HIS A 175 -4.51 -26.68 9.84
CA HIS A 175 -3.56 -27.46 9.07
C HIS A 175 -2.18 -26.79 9.11
N VAL A 176 -1.13 -27.57 8.88
CA VAL A 176 0.24 -27.08 8.87
C VAL A 176 0.63 -26.66 7.46
N VAL A 177 1.07 -25.42 7.31
CA VAL A 177 1.65 -24.90 6.06
C VAL A 177 3.18 -24.93 6.22
N PRO A 178 3.93 -25.60 5.30
CA PRO A 178 5.38 -25.73 5.41
C PRO A 178 6.10 -24.38 5.44
N ALA A 179 5.66 -23.42 4.63
CA ALA A 179 6.15 -22.05 4.63
C ALA A 179 4.98 -21.08 4.35
N ALA A 180 4.88 -20.01 5.11
CA ALA A 180 3.86 -18.97 4.96
C ALA A 180 4.47 -17.60 5.22
N ASP A 181 4.13 -16.63 4.37
CA ASP A 181 4.35 -15.22 4.66
C ASP A 181 3.28 -14.77 5.65
N VAL A 182 3.70 -14.40 6.83
CA VAL A 182 2.81 -13.98 7.92
C VAL A 182 3.05 -12.52 8.22
N MET A 183 1.99 -11.73 8.14
CA MET A 183 1.99 -10.34 8.54
C MET A 183 1.45 -10.24 9.96
N GLU A 184 2.27 -9.74 10.89
CA GLU A 184 1.88 -9.54 12.28
C GLU A 184 1.57 -8.06 12.50
N ILE A 185 0.29 -7.77 12.75
CA ILE A 185 -0.20 -6.42 13.04
C ILE A 185 -0.12 -6.23 14.55
N GLY A 186 0.80 -5.37 14.99
CA GLY A 186 0.97 -5.04 16.42
C GLY A 186 -0.08 -4.04 16.90
N GLY A 187 -0.27 -4.00 18.24
CA GLY A 187 -1.10 -2.96 18.87
C GLY A 187 -0.37 -1.63 19.09
N GLU A 188 0.95 -1.63 18.94
CA GLU A 188 1.80 -0.44 19.03
C GLU A 188 2.50 -0.25 17.68
N GLY A 189 2.46 0.96 17.13
CA GLY A 189 3.13 1.28 15.88
C GLY A 189 4.64 1.11 15.99
N GLN A 190 5.27 0.59 14.95
CA GLN A 190 6.73 0.41 14.92
C GLN A 190 7.46 1.73 14.65
N GLY A 191 6.72 2.78 14.25
CA GLY A 191 7.26 4.09 13.96
C GLY A 191 8.25 4.09 12.79
N ARG A 192 7.99 3.24 11.80
CA ARG A 192 8.84 3.14 10.60
C ARG A 192 8.81 4.44 9.82
N SER A 193 9.95 4.81 9.26
CA SER A 193 10.06 5.94 8.35
C SER A 193 10.91 5.58 7.14
N PHE A 194 10.60 6.21 6.01
CA PHE A 194 11.21 5.89 4.73
C PHE A 194 11.73 7.17 4.06
N SER A 195 12.76 7.03 3.24
CA SER A 195 13.06 8.00 2.19
C SER A 195 12.25 7.62 0.95
N MET A 196 11.62 8.60 0.30
CA MET A 196 10.75 8.36 -0.86
C MET A 196 11.28 9.09 -2.08
N PHE A 197 11.33 8.39 -3.20
CA PHE A 197 11.62 8.92 -4.52
C PHE A 197 10.43 8.64 -5.43
N LEU A 198 10.02 9.67 -6.18
CA LEU A 198 9.00 9.59 -7.21
C LEU A 198 9.63 10.07 -8.51
N GLU A 199 9.68 9.20 -9.53
CA GLU A 199 10.26 9.51 -10.83
C GLU A 199 9.17 9.59 -11.90
N GLU A 200 9.12 10.71 -12.60
CA GLU A 200 8.16 11.02 -13.65
C GLU A 200 8.89 11.38 -14.94
N THR A 201 8.41 10.89 -16.05
CA THR A 201 8.91 11.25 -17.38
C THR A 201 8.35 12.59 -17.84
N VAL A 202 9.21 13.50 -18.23
CA VAL A 202 8.86 14.81 -18.77
C VAL A 202 9.03 14.80 -20.29
N MET A 203 7.98 15.18 -21.00
CA MET A 203 7.96 15.24 -22.46
C MET A 203 7.74 16.67 -22.97
N ASN A 204 8.18 16.93 -24.19
CA ASN A 204 7.84 18.15 -24.92
C ASN A 204 6.50 18.00 -25.65
N ASN A 205 6.05 19.07 -26.34
CA ASN A 205 4.82 19.07 -27.13
C ASN A 205 4.86 18.09 -28.32
N ASP A 206 6.04 17.65 -28.73
CA ASP A 206 6.25 16.68 -29.81
C ASP A 206 6.29 15.24 -29.30
N MET A 207 5.96 15.01 -28.00
CA MET A 207 5.98 13.72 -27.32
C MET A 207 7.37 13.09 -27.21
N GLU A 208 8.43 13.89 -27.25
CA GLU A 208 9.79 13.43 -27.02
C GLU A 208 10.14 13.58 -25.53
N VAL A 209 10.78 12.57 -24.97
CA VAL A 209 11.27 12.61 -23.59
C VAL A 209 12.44 13.60 -23.51
N ILE A 210 12.32 14.59 -22.64
CA ILE A 210 13.32 15.66 -22.50
C ILE A 210 14.04 15.63 -21.15
N ALA A 211 13.39 15.06 -20.13
CA ALA A 211 13.96 14.96 -18.79
C ALA A 211 13.22 13.90 -17.96
N THR A 212 13.87 13.47 -16.89
CA THR A 212 13.24 12.76 -15.77
C THR A 212 13.11 13.75 -14.61
N LYS A 213 11.90 13.91 -14.10
CA LYS A 213 11.60 14.68 -12.88
C LYS A 213 11.63 13.72 -11.70
N THR A 214 12.50 13.96 -10.73
CA THR A 214 12.53 13.21 -9.49
C THR A 214 12.06 14.10 -8.33
N THR A 215 11.08 13.62 -7.59
CA THR A 215 10.66 14.22 -6.32
C THR A 215 11.18 13.36 -5.18
N PHE A 216 12.00 13.94 -4.32
CA PHE A 216 12.66 13.27 -3.20
C PHE A 216 12.15 13.83 -1.88
N PHE A 217 11.73 12.93 -0.99
CA PHE A 217 11.41 13.23 0.41
C PHE A 217 12.35 12.43 1.31
N PRO A 218 13.22 13.10 2.10
CA PRO A 218 14.19 12.42 2.98
C PRO A 218 13.54 11.56 4.06
N ARG A 219 12.32 11.96 4.49
CA ARG A 219 11.59 11.22 5.50
C ARG A 219 10.09 11.33 5.31
N VAL A 220 9.46 10.18 5.09
CA VAL A 220 8.02 10.01 5.09
C VAL A 220 7.62 8.96 6.12
N VAL A 221 6.44 9.10 6.68
CA VAL A 221 5.87 8.13 7.63
C VAL A 221 4.53 7.68 7.06
N PRO A 222 4.24 6.37 7.01
CA PRO A 222 2.94 5.87 6.60
C PRO A 222 1.84 6.48 7.48
N ASP A 223 0.72 6.86 6.86
CA ASP A 223 -0.47 7.25 7.62
C ASP A 223 -1.02 6.00 8.29
N SER A 224 -1.44 6.13 9.55
CA SER A 224 -2.04 5.04 10.32
C SER A 224 -3.45 4.65 9.83
N SER A 225 -4.04 5.43 8.92
CA SER A 225 -5.33 5.13 8.32
C SER A 225 -5.16 4.35 7.00
N PHE A 226 -5.30 3.04 7.07
CA PHE A 226 -5.29 2.17 5.90
C PHE A 226 -6.61 1.41 5.80
N THR A 227 -7.23 1.42 4.63
CA THR A 227 -8.49 0.71 4.37
C THR A 227 -8.25 -0.35 3.30
N MET A 228 -8.64 -1.58 3.60
CA MET A 228 -8.66 -2.69 2.66
C MET A 228 -10.11 -3.11 2.45
N GLU A 229 -10.63 -2.91 1.25
CA GLU A 229 -11.99 -3.26 0.88
C GLU A 229 -12.01 -4.53 0.04
N GLY A 230 -12.98 -5.40 0.30
CA GLY A 230 -13.25 -6.58 -0.53
C GLY A 230 -14.62 -6.45 -1.18
N THR A 231 -14.73 -6.66 -2.49
CA THR A 231 -16.00 -6.70 -3.19
C THR A 231 -16.26 -8.11 -3.71
N SER A 232 -17.56 -8.44 -3.94
CA SER A 232 -17.96 -9.71 -4.56
C SER A 232 -17.85 -9.68 -6.09
N GLU A 233 -17.61 -8.52 -6.67
CA GLU A 233 -17.43 -8.32 -8.10
C GLU A 233 -15.96 -8.46 -8.47
N LEU A 234 -15.69 -9.07 -9.63
CA LEU A 234 -14.36 -9.10 -10.23
C LEU A 234 -14.07 -7.70 -10.84
N ALA A 235 -13.67 -6.79 -9.99
CA ALA A 235 -13.22 -5.46 -10.38
C ALA A 235 -11.76 -5.28 -9.95
N GLU A 236 -11.05 -4.44 -10.68
CA GLU A 236 -9.73 -3.98 -10.25
C GLU A 236 -9.86 -3.27 -8.91
N GLN A 237 -9.10 -3.72 -7.92
CA GLN A 237 -9.06 -3.09 -6.60
C GLN A 237 -7.74 -2.36 -6.49
N ASN A 238 -7.81 -1.05 -6.64
CA ASN A 238 -6.64 -0.21 -6.40
C ASN A 238 -6.39 -0.09 -4.90
N MET A 239 -5.12 -0.16 -4.52
CA MET A 239 -4.68 0.01 -3.15
C MET A 239 -4.08 1.41 -2.99
N THR A 240 -4.65 2.22 -2.12
CA THR A 240 -4.16 3.56 -1.82
C THR A 240 -3.28 3.54 -0.58
N TYR A 241 -2.07 4.07 -0.72
CA TYR A 241 -1.10 4.23 0.35
C TYR A 241 -0.84 5.71 0.58
N THR A 242 -1.00 6.15 1.83
CA THR A 242 -0.84 7.55 2.21
C THR A 242 0.37 7.70 3.11
N PHE A 243 1.19 8.71 2.82
CA PHE A 243 2.38 9.03 3.59
C PHE A 243 2.38 10.51 3.98
N THR A 244 2.76 10.79 5.21
CA THR A 244 3.00 12.16 5.68
C THR A 244 4.49 12.45 5.66
N VAL A 245 4.88 13.56 5.02
CA VAL A 245 6.26 14.02 5.00
C VAL A 245 6.58 14.69 6.32
N VAL A 246 7.65 14.24 6.96
CA VAL A 246 8.13 14.80 8.23
C VAL A 246 9.57 15.31 8.09
N GLN A 247 9.94 16.26 8.95
CA GLN A 247 11.31 16.79 8.96
C GLN A 247 12.31 15.67 9.27
N ALA A 248 13.32 15.54 8.42
CA ALA A 248 14.43 14.62 8.64
C ALA A 248 15.63 15.35 9.27
N ASP A 249 16.31 14.67 10.18
CA ASP A 249 17.54 15.19 10.77
C ASP A 249 18.62 15.36 9.69
N GLY A 250 19.31 16.50 9.72
CA GLY A 250 20.36 16.82 8.75
C GLY A 250 19.89 17.43 7.43
N TYR A 251 18.58 17.59 7.23
CA TYR A 251 18.01 18.25 6.05
C TYR A 251 17.35 19.58 6.45
N GLU A 252 17.61 20.63 5.68
CA GLU A 252 16.96 21.95 5.86
C GLU A 252 15.60 22.04 5.13
N TYR A 253 15.24 21.03 4.35
CA TYR A 253 14.03 20.98 3.53
C TYR A 253 13.21 19.70 3.80
N LEU A 254 11.91 19.79 3.56
CA LEU A 254 11.00 18.64 3.65
C LEU A 254 11.07 17.74 2.42
N GLY A 255 11.35 18.30 1.25
CA GLY A 255 11.47 17.58 -0.01
C GLY A 255 12.21 18.42 -1.05
N GLN A 256 12.69 17.76 -2.08
CA GLN A 256 13.42 18.36 -3.20
C GLN A 256 12.88 17.82 -4.51
N ILE A 257 12.70 18.70 -5.49
CA ILE A 257 12.34 18.34 -6.86
C ILE A 257 13.49 18.74 -7.76
N TYR A 258 13.96 17.80 -8.57
CA TYR A 258 15.01 18.08 -9.55
C TYR A 258 14.70 17.39 -10.89
N TYR A 259 15.28 17.93 -11.95
CA TYR A 259 15.11 17.47 -13.31
C TYR A 259 16.46 17.03 -13.86
N THR A 260 16.52 15.79 -14.34
CA THR A 260 17.70 15.23 -14.99
C THR A 260 17.44 15.20 -16.49
N PRO A 261 18.14 16.01 -17.32
CA PRO A 261 17.96 16.00 -18.77
C PRO A 261 18.34 14.63 -19.34
N GLU A 262 17.56 14.16 -20.30
CA GLU A 262 17.98 13.03 -21.13
C GLU A 262 19.01 13.54 -22.16
N VAL A 263 20.13 12.78 -22.31
CA VAL A 263 21.29 13.14 -23.15
C VAL A 263 21.13 12.51 -24.55
#